data_6bca5209e8e71f71c84b3ad25139fef0
#
_entry.id   6bca5209e8e71f71c84b3ad25139fef0
#
_cell.length_a   1.000
_cell.length_b   1.000
_cell.length_c   1.000
_cell.angle_alpha   90.00
_cell.angle_beta   90.00
_cell.angle_gamma   90.00
#
_symmetry.space_group_name_H-M   'P 1'
#
loop_
_entity.id
_entity.type
_entity.pdbx_description
1 polymer ?
#
loop_
_entity_poly.entity_id
_entity_poly.type
_entity_poly.pdbx_seq_one_letter_code
_entity_poly.pdbx_strand_id
1 'polypeptide(L)'
;MDEPLVRTEPQPDGVTVIRLNRPPLNPLSEAMLTELAVTAQAVGADPTVKAVVVTGSERAFAAGADITEFGSPDDAHRIGAHFRAAFDGVAAIPRPVIAAIRGFALGGGLELALACDLRVAADSARLGQPEILLGIIPGAGATQRLPRLIGTARAKEMVWSGRQLRAEEAHAIGLVDRVAPADETEAVAVTWATTFAGGAVVAMGAAKHVIDRGLDGPLAAGLDLEHRAFSDIFATADAAEGVRSFLEHGPGHATFRGH
;
A
#
# COMPACT_ATOMS: atom_id res chain seq x y z
N MET A 1 -20.97 8.59 -20.09
CA MET A 1 -20.58 8.39 -18.68
C MET A 1 -19.06 8.49 -18.68
N ASP A 2 -18.50 9.35 -17.88
CA ASP A 2 -17.05 9.44 -17.75
C ASP A 2 -16.51 8.13 -17.19
N GLU A 3 -15.33 7.73 -17.65
CA GLU A 3 -14.66 6.54 -17.12
C GLU A 3 -14.29 6.74 -15.63
N PRO A 4 -14.39 5.69 -14.78
CA PRO A 4 -14.04 5.83 -13.37
C PRO A 4 -12.57 6.18 -13.20
N LEU A 5 -12.28 7.03 -12.21
CA LEU A 5 -10.93 7.47 -11.89
C LEU A 5 -10.11 6.38 -11.14
N VAL A 6 -10.83 5.42 -10.52
CA VAL A 6 -10.23 4.25 -9.90
C VAL A 6 -10.96 3.00 -10.39
N ARG A 7 -10.21 2.02 -10.92
CA ARG A 7 -10.77 0.77 -11.46
C ARG A 7 -10.30 -0.42 -10.66
N THR A 8 -11.14 -1.43 -10.56
CA THR A 8 -10.76 -2.74 -10.05
C THR A 8 -10.70 -3.74 -11.20
N GLU A 9 -9.62 -4.49 -11.26
CA GLU A 9 -9.35 -5.49 -12.29
C GLU A 9 -9.06 -6.84 -11.60
N PRO A 10 -10.07 -7.73 -11.49
CA PRO A 10 -9.86 -9.06 -10.94
C PRO A 10 -8.81 -9.83 -11.74
N GLN A 11 -7.90 -10.49 -11.03
CA GLN A 11 -6.88 -11.37 -11.56
C GLN A 11 -7.16 -12.81 -11.08
N PRO A 12 -6.53 -13.83 -11.66
CA PRO A 12 -6.60 -15.19 -11.14
C PRO A 12 -6.20 -15.27 -9.66
N ASP A 13 -6.60 -16.37 -9.01
CA ASP A 13 -6.20 -16.74 -7.64
C ASP A 13 -6.62 -15.76 -6.53
N GLY A 14 -7.63 -14.89 -6.80
CA GLY A 14 -8.15 -13.93 -5.82
C GLY A 14 -7.29 -12.68 -5.66
N VAL A 15 -6.40 -12.39 -6.59
CA VAL A 15 -5.71 -11.11 -6.65
C VAL A 15 -6.61 -10.07 -7.31
N THR A 16 -6.62 -8.84 -6.79
CA THR A 16 -7.33 -7.70 -7.41
C THR A 16 -6.37 -6.55 -7.63
N VAL A 17 -6.33 -6.02 -8.83
CA VAL A 17 -5.59 -4.79 -9.15
C VAL A 17 -6.51 -3.60 -8.96
N ILE A 18 -6.09 -2.61 -8.17
CA ILE A 18 -6.68 -1.28 -8.07
C ILE A 18 -5.84 -0.36 -8.95
N ARG A 19 -6.43 0.15 -10.02
CA ARG A 19 -5.74 1.01 -10.98
C ARG A 19 -6.22 2.44 -10.88
N LEU A 20 -5.27 3.37 -10.69
CA LEU A 20 -5.49 4.80 -10.84
C LEU A 20 -5.60 5.14 -12.32
N ASN A 21 -6.64 5.87 -12.73
CA ASN A 21 -7.00 6.10 -14.12
C ASN A 21 -7.31 7.57 -14.40
N ARG A 22 -6.32 8.43 -14.24
CA ARG A 22 -6.38 9.86 -14.62
C ARG A 22 -5.10 10.25 -15.38
N PRO A 23 -4.94 9.69 -16.60
CA PRO A 23 -3.72 9.93 -17.36
C PRO A 23 -3.55 11.42 -17.70
N PRO A 24 -2.31 11.90 -17.98
CA PRO A 24 -1.12 11.06 -18.15
C PRO A 24 -0.35 10.78 -16.85
N LEU A 25 -0.56 11.55 -15.77
CA LEU A 25 0.28 11.54 -14.57
C LEU A 25 -0.45 11.13 -13.29
N ASN A 26 -1.73 10.79 -13.38
CA ASN A 26 -2.57 10.41 -12.24
C ASN A 26 -2.49 11.43 -11.08
N PRO A 27 -2.72 12.75 -11.32
CA PRO A 27 -2.79 13.70 -10.22
C PRO A 27 -3.99 13.35 -9.32
N LEU A 28 -3.73 13.30 -8.01
CA LEU A 28 -4.69 12.87 -7.00
C LEU A 28 -5.62 14.04 -6.66
N SER A 29 -6.80 14.07 -7.30
CA SER A 29 -7.87 15.01 -7.00
C SER A 29 -8.78 14.50 -5.90
N GLU A 30 -9.59 15.38 -5.31
CA GLU A 30 -10.61 15.03 -4.32
C GLU A 30 -11.57 13.93 -4.83
N ALA A 31 -11.98 14.02 -6.10
CA ALA A 31 -12.83 13.00 -6.73
C ALA A 31 -12.14 11.64 -6.78
N MET A 32 -10.85 11.59 -7.21
CA MET A 32 -10.09 10.35 -7.27
C MET A 32 -9.84 9.76 -5.87
N LEU A 33 -9.55 10.60 -4.88
CA LEU A 33 -9.35 10.18 -3.49
C LEU A 33 -10.64 9.60 -2.90
N THR A 34 -11.79 10.20 -3.21
CA THR A 34 -13.10 9.69 -2.80
C THR A 34 -13.39 8.32 -3.43
N GLU A 35 -13.17 8.17 -4.73
CA GLU A 35 -13.32 6.87 -5.40
C GLU A 35 -12.35 5.82 -4.84
N LEU A 36 -11.11 6.21 -4.55
CA LEU A 36 -10.11 5.30 -3.97
C LEU A 36 -10.53 4.81 -2.58
N ALA A 37 -11.06 5.71 -1.74
CA ALA A 37 -11.56 5.34 -0.40
C ALA A 37 -12.71 4.33 -0.49
N VAL A 38 -13.68 4.58 -1.38
CA VAL A 38 -14.82 3.67 -1.61
C VAL A 38 -14.33 2.32 -2.16
N THR A 39 -13.42 2.36 -3.14
CA THR A 39 -12.84 1.15 -3.74
C THR A 39 -12.07 0.32 -2.72
N ALA A 40 -11.23 0.96 -1.89
CA ALA A 40 -10.46 0.26 -0.85
C ALA A 40 -11.38 -0.42 0.18
N GLN A 41 -12.46 0.26 0.58
CA GLN A 41 -13.46 -0.32 1.49
C GLN A 41 -14.18 -1.53 0.84
N ALA A 42 -14.61 -1.40 -0.42
CA ALA A 42 -15.30 -2.48 -1.14
C ALA A 42 -14.39 -3.72 -1.30
N VAL A 43 -13.14 -3.49 -1.76
CA VAL A 43 -12.14 -4.56 -1.93
C VAL A 43 -11.78 -5.21 -0.59
N GLY A 44 -11.65 -4.42 0.48
CA GLY A 44 -11.37 -4.94 1.82
C GLY A 44 -12.50 -5.78 2.41
N ALA A 45 -13.75 -5.51 2.03
CA ALA A 45 -14.93 -6.25 2.47
C ALA A 45 -15.25 -7.49 1.61
N ASP A 46 -14.66 -7.62 0.41
CA ASP A 46 -14.92 -8.74 -0.49
C ASP A 46 -14.13 -9.99 -0.03
N PRO A 47 -14.82 -11.07 0.40
CA PRO A 47 -14.16 -12.29 0.85
C PRO A 47 -13.44 -13.05 -0.28
N THR A 48 -13.72 -12.77 -1.54
CA THR A 48 -13.05 -13.39 -2.68
C THR A 48 -11.69 -12.79 -2.97
N VAL A 49 -11.42 -11.56 -2.49
CA VAL A 49 -10.13 -10.89 -2.61
C VAL A 49 -9.17 -11.44 -1.57
N LYS A 50 -8.03 -11.95 -2.02
CA LYS A 50 -6.99 -12.55 -1.18
C LYS A 50 -5.72 -11.71 -1.09
N ALA A 51 -5.41 -10.94 -2.13
CA ALA A 51 -4.32 -9.97 -2.16
C ALA A 51 -4.64 -8.85 -3.14
N VAL A 52 -4.00 -7.70 -2.95
CA VAL A 52 -4.27 -6.48 -3.73
C VAL A 52 -2.97 -5.94 -4.34
N VAL A 53 -3.06 -5.48 -5.57
CA VAL A 53 -2.01 -4.67 -6.21
C VAL A 53 -2.57 -3.29 -6.51
N VAL A 54 -1.92 -2.24 -6.05
CA VAL A 54 -2.25 -0.85 -6.42
C VAL A 54 -1.28 -0.41 -7.50
N THR A 55 -1.78 0.14 -8.61
CA THR A 55 -0.94 0.62 -9.71
C THR A 55 -1.55 1.84 -10.39
N GLY A 56 -0.79 2.47 -11.26
CA GLY A 56 -1.22 3.59 -12.11
C GLY A 56 -1.08 3.28 -13.60
N SER A 57 -0.62 4.26 -14.36
CA SER A 57 -0.29 4.12 -15.77
C SER A 57 1.20 3.74 -15.95
N GLU A 58 1.59 3.45 -17.19
CA GLU A 58 3.02 3.25 -17.53
C GLU A 58 3.86 4.49 -17.24
N ARG A 59 3.28 5.68 -17.37
CA ARG A 59 3.96 6.95 -17.22
C ARG A 59 4.06 7.44 -15.79
N ALA A 60 3.08 7.10 -14.96
CA ALA A 60 3.08 7.46 -13.55
C ALA A 60 2.21 6.51 -12.73
N PHE A 61 2.71 6.10 -11.59
CA PHE A 61 1.90 5.57 -10.52
C PHE A 61 0.93 6.67 -10.04
N ALA A 62 1.47 7.75 -9.48
CA ALA A 62 0.80 9.04 -9.26
C ALA A 62 1.86 10.13 -9.04
N ALA A 63 1.73 11.27 -9.72
CA ALA A 63 2.72 12.34 -9.67
C ALA A 63 2.45 13.40 -8.58
N GLY A 64 1.57 13.10 -7.64
CA GLY A 64 1.26 13.98 -6.50
C GLY A 64 -0.20 14.41 -6.46
N ALA A 65 -0.51 15.33 -5.55
CA ALA A 65 -1.81 15.96 -5.44
C ALA A 65 -2.14 16.81 -6.66
N ASP A 66 -3.41 16.97 -6.96
CA ASP A 66 -3.85 17.98 -7.92
C ASP A 66 -3.74 19.37 -7.27
N ILE A 67 -2.63 20.06 -7.55
CA ILE A 67 -2.34 21.35 -6.95
C ILE A 67 -3.33 22.45 -7.32
N THR A 68 -4.15 22.26 -8.35
CA THR A 68 -5.17 23.23 -8.75
C THR A 68 -6.33 23.30 -7.75
N GLU A 69 -6.46 22.29 -6.89
CA GLU A 69 -7.48 22.25 -5.83
C GLU A 69 -7.03 22.91 -4.51
N PHE A 70 -5.76 23.38 -4.42
CA PHE A 70 -5.20 24.03 -3.23
C PHE A 70 -5.15 25.56 -3.42
N GLY A 71 -6.00 26.29 -2.71
CA GLY A 71 -6.06 27.74 -2.79
C GLY A 71 -6.02 28.44 -1.42
N SER A 72 -6.36 27.72 -0.34
CA SER A 72 -6.48 28.27 1.00
C SER A 72 -6.14 27.23 2.09
N PRO A 73 -5.94 27.65 3.35
CA PRO A 73 -5.82 26.71 4.47
C PRO A 73 -7.04 25.79 4.64
N ASP A 74 -8.25 26.28 4.35
CA ASP A 74 -9.48 25.49 4.45
C ASP A 74 -9.52 24.41 3.36
N ASP A 75 -9.07 24.72 2.14
CA ASP A 75 -8.93 23.71 1.07
C ASP A 75 -7.90 22.65 1.46
N ALA A 76 -6.75 23.07 2.00
CA ALA A 76 -5.72 22.15 2.44
C ALA A 76 -6.25 21.21 3.56
N HIS A 77 -7.04 21.72 4.49
CA HIS A 77 -7.67 20.91 5.53
C HIS A 77 -8.67 19.90 4.95
N ARG A 78 -9.55 20.36 4.06
CA ARG A 78 -10.57 19.54 3.39
C ARG A 78 -9.95 18.43 2.55
N ILE A 79 -9.01 18.79 1.66
CA ILE A 79 -8.33 17.82 0.79
C ILE A 79 -7.47 16.86 1.61
N GLY A 80 -6.80 17.35 2.67
CA GLY A 80 -6.06 16.51 3.62
C GLY A 80 -6.92 15.42 4.27
N ALA A 81 -8.20 15.71 4.55
CA ALA A 81 -9.14 14.70 5.04
C ALA A 81 -9.46 13.63 3.98
N HIS A 82 -9.59 13.99 2.70
CA HIS A 82 -9.78 13.03 1.60
C HIS A 82 -8.54 12.15 1.40
N PHE A 83 -7.33 12.72 1.44
CA PHE A 83 -6.09 11.96 1.42
C PHE A 83 -6.03 10.94 2.55
N ARG A 84 -6.33 11.39 3.76
CA ARG A 84 -6.33 10.51 4.93
C ARG A 84 -7.33 9.38 4.79
N ALA A 85 -8.58 9.69 4.41
CA ALA A 85 -9.62 8.67 4.23
C ALA A 85 -9.22 7.62 3.19
N ALA A 86 -8.67 8.04 2.04
CA ALA A 86 -8.24 7.15 0.98
C ALA A 86 -7.06 6.27 1.40
N PHE A 87 -6.03 6.85 1.99
CA PHE A 87 -4.78 6.13 2.29
C PHE A 87 -4.90 5.26 3.54
N ASP A 88 -5.63 5.71 4.55
CA ASP A 88 -5.97 4.87 5.71
C ASP A 88 -6.91 3.72 5.28
N GLY A 89 -7.80 3.96 4.29
CA GLY A 89 -8.61 2.92 3.68
C GLY A 89 -7.78 1.84 2.99
N VAL A 90 -6.78 2.24 2.18
CA VAL A 90 -5.85 1.30 1.53
C VAL A 90 -5.02 0.53 2.57
N ALA A 91 -4.47 1.23 3.57
CA ALA A 91 -3.69 0.60 4.65
C ALA A 91 -4.52 -0.38 5.48
N ALA A 92 -5.82 -0.10 5.66
CA ALA A 92 -6.73 -0.93 6.44
C ALA A 92 -7.26 -2.18 5.70
N ILE A 93 -6.98 -2.35 4.40
CA ILE A 93 -7.36 -3.58 3.66
C ILE A 93 -6.77 -4.78 4.41
N PRO A 94 -7.60 -5.74 4.91
CA PRO A 94 -7.13 -6.84 5.76
C PRO A 94 -6.51 -7.99 4.91
N ARG A 95 -5.74 -7.62 3.92
CA ARG A 95 -5.03 -8.51 2.98
C ARG A 95 -3.70 -7.85 2.61
N PRO A 96 -2.71 -8.61 2.12
CA PRO A 96 -1.49 -8.04 1.56
C PRO A 96 -1.79 -7.07 0.41
N VAL A 97 -1.22 -5.86 0.48
CA VAL A 97 -1.35 -4.80 -0.52
C VAL A 97 0.03 -4.44 -1.06
N ILE A 98 0.22 -4.55 -2.37
CA ILE A 98 1.50 -4.27 -3.05
C ILE A 98 1.33 -3.08 -3.99
N ALA A 99 2.16 -2.05 -3.85
CA ALA A 99 2.26 -0.99 -4.85
C ALA A 99 3.14 -1.43 -6.01
N ALA A 100 2.62 -1.39 -7.23
CA ALA A 100 3.37 -1.58 -8.47
C ALA A 100 3.65 -0.22 -9.11
N ILE A 101 4.86 0.29 -8.93
CA ILE A 101 5.24 1.67 -9.22
C ILE A 101 5.95 1.74 -10.57
N ARG A 102 5.28 2.29 -11.58
CA ARG A 102 5.90 2.67 -12.87
C ARG A 102 5.98 4.18 -12.98
N GLY A 103 7.04 4.68 -13.61
CA GLY A 103 7.25 6.11 -13.81
C GLY A 103 7.38 6.89 -12.50
N PHE A 104 6.48 7.84 -12.26
CA PHE A 104 6.57 8.74 -11.11
C PHE A 104 5.68 8.29 -9.93
N ALA A 105 6.27 8.26 -8.73
CA ALA A 105 5.58 8.23 -7.45
C ALA A 105 6.08 9.41 -6.61
N LEU A 106 5.41 10.55 -6.72
CA LEU A 106 5.86 11.81 -6.13
C LEU A 106 4.81 12.38 -5.18
N GLY A 107 5.24 12.98 -4.08
CA GLY A 107 4.33 13.58 -3.10
C GLY A 107 3.25 12.62 -2.65
N GLY A 108 1.98 13.02 -2.78
CA GLY A 108 0.83 12.16 -2.50
C GLY A 108 0.88 10.79 -3.18
N GLY A 109 1.51 10.68 -4.36
CA GLY A 109 1.71 9.40 -5.03
C GLY A 109 2.66 8.48 -4.28
N LEU A 110 3.76 8.99 -3.74
CA LEU A 110 4.63 8.21 -2.87
C LEU A 110 3.94 7.92 -1.53
N GLU A 111 3.14 8.85 -1.00
CA GLU A 111 2.36 8.66 0.22
C GLU A 111 1.33 7.52 0.08
N LEU A 112 0.69 7.38 -1.09
CA LEU A 112 -0.16 6.22 -1.39
C LEU A 112 0.66 4.92 -1.44
N ALA A 113 1.83 4.93 -2.07
CA ALA A 113 2.70 3.75 -2.09
C ALA A 113 3.20 3.35 -0.69
N LEU A 114 3.37 4.33 0.22
CA LEU A 114 3.69 4.12 1.64
C LEU A 114 2.50 3.60 2.46
N ALA A 115 1.28 3.75 1.98
CA ALA A 115 0.08 3.16 2.59
C ALA A 115 -0.12 1.69 2.19
N CYS A 116 0.56 1.21 1.15
CA CYS A 116 0.64 -0.21 0.81
C CYS A 116 1.67 -0.92 1.70
N ASP A 117 1.53 -2.24 1.85
CA ASP A 117 2.43 -3.05 2.68
C ASP A 117 3.82 -3.18 2.04
N LEU A 118 3.84 -3.46 0.74
CA LEU A 118 5.05 -3.73 -0.04
C LEU A 118 5.07 -2.90 -1.33
N ARG A 119 6.26 -2.70 -1.92
CA ARG A 119 6.47 -1.87 -3.12
C ARG A 119 7.38 -2.57 -4.11
N VAL A 120 6.91 -2.71 -5.34
CA VAL A 120 7.70 -3.10 -6.51
C VAL A 120 7.85 -1.86 -7.38
N ALA A 121 9.07 -1.45 -7.70
CA ALA A 121 9.31 -0.29 -8.57
C ALA A 121 9.94 -0.71 -9.89
N ALA A 122 9.53 -0.04 -10.97
CA ALA A 122 10.25 -0.10 -12.23
C ALA A 122 11.68 0.45 -12.04
N ASP A 123 12.67 -0.13 -12.74
CA ASP A 123 14.05 0.33 -12.76
C ASP A 123 14.18 1.81 -13.16
N SER A 124 13.29 2.26 -14.03
CA SER A 124 13.18 3.65 -14.48
C SER A 124 12.40 4.57 -13.54
N ALA A 125 11.77 4.04 -12.48
CA ALA A 125 10.90 4.81 -11.59
C ALA A 125 11.64 5.95 -10.87
N ARG A 126 10.85 6.99 -10.52
CA ARG A 126 11.29 8.13 -9.71
C ARG A 126 10.36 8.28 -8.52
N LEU A 127 10.95 8.28 -7.33
CA LEU A 127 10.23 8.36 -6.06
C LEU A 127 10.72 9.58 -5.28
N GLY A 128 9.82 10.37 -4.68
CA GLY A 128 10.24 11.56 -3.93
C GLY A 128 9.11 12.25 -3.19
N GLN A 129 9.50 13.18 -2.30
CA GLN A 129 8.60 14.07 -1.56
C GLN A 129 8.97 15.52 -1.90
N PRO A 130 8.53 16.06 -3.07
CA PRO A 130 8.95 17.35 -3.55
C PRO A 130 8.14 18.54 -2.99
N GLU A 131 7.27 18.34 -2.01
CA GLU A 131 6.35 19.34 -1.46
C GLU A 131 7.08 20.60 -0.95
N ILE A 132 8.30 20.44 -0.46
CA ILE A 132 9.12 21.57 0.02
C ILE A 132 9.42 22.58 -1.09
N LEU A 133 9.46 22.15 -2.36
CA LEU A 133 9.67 23.03 -3.51
C LEU A 133 8.47 23.96 -3.76
N LEU A 134 7.31 23.65 -3.16
CA LEU A 134 6.12 24.49 -3.13
C LEU A 134 5.99 25.29 -1.82
N GLY A 135 6.96 25.17 -0.89
CA GLY A 135 6.92 25.79 0.42
C GLY A 135 5.96 25.13 1.41
N ILE A 136 5.58 23.87 1.17
CA ILE A 136 4.70 23.07 2.01
C ILE A 136 5.38 21.77 2.45
N ILE A 137 4.71 21.02 3.33
CA ILE A 137 5.18 19.70 3.78
C ILE A 137 4.29 18.60 3.20
N PRO A 138 4.76 17.33 3.14
CA PRO A 138 3.90 16.18 2.89
C PRO A 138 2.73 16.14 3.87
N GLY A 139 1.51 15.98 3.38
CA GLY A 139 0.28 16.09 4.18
C GLY A 139 -0.56 14.82 4.25
N ALA A 140 -0.14 13.73 3.57
CA ALA A 140 -0.94 12.51 3.45
C ALA A 140 -0.28 11.28 4.09
N GLY A 141 0.72 11.49 4.96
CA GLY A 141 1.30 10.42 5.78
C GLY A 141 2.80 10.21 5.64
N ALA A 142 3.49 10.83 4.67
CA ALA A 142 4.93 10.63 4.50
C ALA A 142 5.74 11.07 5.72
N THR A 143 5.36 12.15 6.39
CA THR A 143 6.06 12.59 7.62
C THR A 143 6.02 11.53 8.74
N GLN A 144 5.12 10.55 8.65
CA GLN A 144 4.95 9.49 9.63
C GLN A 144 5.40 8.12 9.10
N ARG A 145 4.92 7.70 7.90
CA ARG A 145 5.21 6.38 7.34
C ARG A 145 6.64 6.27 6.82
N LEU A 146 7.15 7.32 6.15
CA LEU A 146 8.50 7.28 5.58
C LEU A 146 9.60 7.11 6.64
N PRO A 147 9.66 7.89 7.76
CA PRO A 147 10.70 7.72 8.77
C PRO A 147 10.61 6.38 9.53
N ARG A 148 9.41 5.78 9.62
CA ARG A 148 9.23 4.44 10.18
C ARG A 148 9.81 3.35 9.26
N LEU A 149 9.86 3.61 7.96
CA LEU A 149 10.37 2.67 6.96
C LEU A 149 11.89 2.81 6.75
N ILE A 150 12.38 4.03 6.50
CA ILE A 150 13.79 4.25 6.09
C ILE A 150 14.65 4.97 7.14
N GLY A 151 14.07 5.25 8.30
CA GLY A 151 14.72 6.00 9.38
C GLY A 151 14.61 7.51 9.22
N THR A 152 14.71 8.22 10.35
CA THR A 152 14.40 9.66 10.42
C THR A 152 15.35 10.55 9.62
N ALA A 153 16.65 10.20 9.57
CA ALA A 153 17.64 11.01 8.86
C ALA A 153 17.41 11.02 7.35
N ARG A 154 17.19 9.83 6.76
CA ARG A 154 16.90 9.70 5.32
C ARG A 154 15.55 10.33 4.95
N ALA A 155 14.52 10.15 5.79
CA ALA A 155 13.23 10.78 5.57
C ALA A 155 13.33 12.31 5.58
N LYS A 156 14.06 12.90 6.53
CA LYS A 156 14.30 14.35 6.58
C LYS A 156 15.06 14.84 5.35
N GLU A 157 16.10 14.13 4.95
CA GLU A 157 16.87 14.48 3.76
C GLU A 157 16.00 14.50 2.50
N MET A 158 15.17 13.45 2.28
CA MET A 158 14.26 13.38 1.14
C MET A 158 13.23 14.53 1.16
N VAL A 159 12.59 14.79 2.30
CA VAL A 159 11.57 15.84 2.42
C VAL A 159 12.18 17.23 2.29
N TRP A 160 13.34 17.50 2.89
CA TRP A 160 13.95 18.83 2.87
C TRP A 160 14.61 19.16 1.54
N SER A 161 15.18 18.18 0.84
CA SER A 161 15.78 18.40 -0.47
C SER A 161 14.74 18.42 -1.58
N GLY A 162 13.59 17.73 -1.40
CA GLY A 162 12.61 17.52 -2.47
C GLY A 162 13.15 16.70 -3.66
N ARG A 163 14.33 16.07 -3.50
CA ARG A 163 14.94 15.31 -4.59
C ARG A 163 14.19 14.01 -4.88
N GLN A 164 14.34 13.53 -6.08
CA GLN A 164 13.79 12.26 -6.52
C GLN A 164 14.87 11.18 -6.50
N LEU A 165 14.52 10.02 -5.90
CA LEU A 165 15.36 8.84 -5.91
C LEU A 165 15.11 8.02 -7.17
N ARG A 166 16.14 7.33 -7.63
CA ARG A 166 16.02 6.23 -8.60
C ARG A 166 15.59 4.95 -7.86
N ALA A 167 15.03 4.00 -8.59
CA ALA A 167 14.54 2.75 -8.01
C ALA A 167 15.62 1.97 -7.24
N GLU A 168 16.84 1.90 -7.78
CA GLU A 168 17.95 1.20 -7.12
C GLU A 168 18.37 1.88 -5.82
N GLU A 169 18.40 3.23 -5.78
CA GLU A 169 18.69 3.97 -4.55
C GLU A 169 17.58 3.78 -3.53
N ALA A 170 16.32 3.83 -3.97
CA ALA A 170 15.16 3.58 -3.12
C ALA A 170 15.17 2.17 -2.53
N HIS A 171 15.57 1.17 -3.32
CA HIS A 171 15.74 -0.20 -2.87
C HIS A 171 16.89 -0.33 -1.86
N ALA A 172 18.04 0.27 -2.13
CA ALA A 172 19.20 0.21 -1.24
C ALA A 172 18.95 0.79 0.17
N ILE A 173 17.99 1.71 0.30
CA ILE A 173 17.61 2.29 1.59
C ILE A 173 16.35 1.66 2.22
N GLY A 174 15.75 0.65 1.58
CA GLY A 174 14.56 -0.05 2.07
C GLY A 174 13.23 0.68 1.80
N LEU A 175 13.23 1.71 0.94
CA LEU A 175 11.99 2.37 0.50
C LEU A 175 11.19 1.51 -0.48
N VAL A 176 11.88 0.68 -1.26
CA VAL A 176 11.30 -0.25 -2.25
C VAL A 176 11.80 -1.65 -1.94
N ASP A 177 10.92 -2.64 -2.02
CA ASP A 177 11.23 -4.03 -1.67
C ASP A 177 11.80 -4.81 -2.85
N ARG A 178 11.35 -4.49 -4.08
CA ARG A 178 11.84 -5.12 -5.32
C ARG A 178 11.95 -4.09 -6.45
N VAL A 179 12.94 -4.29 -7.31
CA VAL A 179 13.09 -3.56 -8.58
C VAL A 179 12.89 -4.54 -9.73
N ALA A 180 12.18 -4.13 -10.77
CA ALA A 180 11.88 -4.93 -11.95
C ALA A 180 12.01 -4.08 -13.23
N PRO A 181 12.18 -4.68 -14.42
CA PRO A 181 12.03 -3.98 -15.69
C PRO A 181 10.68 -3.26 -15.77
N ALA A 182 10.65 -2.10 -16.42
CA ALA A 182 9.47 -1.24 -16.42
C ALA A 182 8.21 -1.92 -16.99
N ASP A 183 8.35 -2.73 -18.01
CA ASP A 183 7.30 -3.50 -18.66
C ASP A 183 6.86 -4.74 -17.85
N GLU A 184 7.70 -5.24 -16.94
CA GLU A 184 7.42 -6.41 -16.11
C GLU A 184 6.92 -6.05 -14.71
N THR A 185 7.03 -4.78 -14.29
CA THR A 185 6.80 -4.33 -12.91
C THR A 185 5.44 -4.76 -12.34
N GLU A 186 4.38 -4.60 -13.12
CA GLU A 186 3.02 -5.00 -12.70
C GLU A 186 2.89 -6.53 -12.61
N ALA A 187 3.42 -7.26 -13.59
CA ALA A 187 3.40 -8.72 -13.58
C ALA A 187 4.18 -9.30 -12.39
N VAL A 188 5.33 -8.70 -12.04
CA VAL A 188 6.12 -9.06 -10.84
C VAL A 188 5.32 -8.81 -9.56
N ALA A 189 4.61 -7.69 -9.45
CA ALA A 189 3.77 -7.39 -8.30
C ALA A 189 2.58 -8.35 -8.18
N VAL A 190 1.88 -8.65 -9.29
CA VAL A 190 0.78 -9.63 -9.34
C VAL A 190 1.28 -11.02 -8.97
N THR A 191 2.40 -11.47 -9.54
CA THR A 191 3.01 -12.77 -9.20
C THR A 191 3.34 -12.84 -7.70
N TRP A 192 3.88 -11.76 -7.14
CA TRP A 192 4.18 -11.72 -5.70
C TRP A 192 2.90 -11.74 -4.86
N ALA A 193 1.87 -10.98 -5.25
CA ALA A 193 0.55 -11.02 -4.61
C ALA A 193 -0.07 -12.41 -4.63
N THR A 194 0.06 -13.15 -5.75
CA THR A 194 -0.42 -14.53 -5.90
C THR A 194 0.26 -15.49 -4.90
N THR A 195 1.54 -15.29 -4.58
CA THR A 195 2.19 -16.12 -3.55
C THR A 195 1.57 -15.95 -2.17
N PHE A 196 1.11 -14.73 -1.84
CA PHE A 196 0.38 -14.48 -0.60
C PHE A 196 -1.07 -14.98 -0.65
N ALA A 197 -1.73 -14.79 -1.81
CA ALA A 197 -3.12 -15.22 -2.00
C ALA A 197 -3.29 -16.75 -1.86
N GLY A 198 -2.25 -17.53 -2.13
CA GLY A 198 -2.21 -18.99 -1.89
C GLY A 198 -2.01 -19.38 -0.42
N GLY A 199 -1.74 -18.43 0.47
CA GLY A 199 -1.44 -18.67 1.89
C GLY A 199 -2.63 -18.44 2.82
N ALA A 200 -2.36 -18.44 4.13
CA ALA A 200 -3.33 -18.20 5.21
C ALA A 200 -3.67 -16.69 5.30
N VAL A 201 -4.46 -16.17 4.36
CA VAL A 201 -4.71 -14.73 4.20
C VAL A 201 -5.38 -14.08 5.41
N VAL A 202 -6.18 -14.82 6.19
CA VAL A 202 -6.77 -14.31 7.44
C VAL A 202 -5.68 -14.08 8.49
N ALA A 203 -4.75 -15.02 8.63
CA ALA A 203 -3.61 -14.88 9.54
C ALA A 203 -2.66 -13.75 9.08
N MET A 204 -2.45 -13.58 7.77
CA MET A 204 -1.68 -12.44 7.24
C MET A 204 -2.34 -11.10 7.57
N GLY A 205 -3.66 -10.99 7.42
CA GLY A 205 -4.42 -9.80 7.80
C GLY A 205 -4.33 -9.49 9.30
N ALA A 206 -4.42 -10.51 10.15
CA ALA A 206 -4.24 -10.38 11.60
C ALA A 206 -2.81 -9.91 11.94
N ALA A 207 -1.79 -10.53 11.34
CA ALA A 207 -0.38 -10.14 11.53
C ALA A 207 -0.13 -8.69 11.08
N LYS A 208 -0.63 -8.29 9.91
CA LYS A 208 -0.58 -6.90 9.43
C LYS A 208 -1.17 -5.93 10.45
N HIS A 209 -2.39 -6.22 10.93
CA HIS A 209 -3.07 -5.38 11.92
C HIS A 209 -2.25 -5.23 13.20
N VAL A 210 -1.70 -6.33 13.71
CA VAL A 210 -0.89 -6.33 14.94
C VAL A 210 0.42 -5.56 14.76
N ILE A 211 1.11 -5.75 13.63
CA ILE A 211 2.36 -5.04 13.31
C ILE A 211 2.10 -3.53 13.23
N ASP A 212 1.10 -3.12 12.43
CA ASP A 212 0.81 -1.70 12.20
C ASP A 212 0.37 -1.01 13.49
N ARG A 213 -0.59 -1.59 14.23
CA ARG A 213 -1.12 -1.02 15.47
C ARG A 213 -0.16 -1.13 16.64
N GLY A 214 0.66 -2.17 16.67
CA GLY A 214 1.69 -2.33 17.71
C GLY A 214 2.75 -1.23 17.66
N LEU A 215 3.06 -0.71 16.46
CA LEU A 215 4.01 0.39 16.28
C LEU A 215 3.43 1.77 16.66
N ASP A 216 2.12 1.88 16.88
CA ASP A 216 1.46 3.14 17.25
C ASP A 216 1.51 3.43 18.77
N GLY A 217 1.98 2.46 19.59
CA GLY A 217 1.94 2.55 21.03
C GLY A 217 3.17 1.98 21.75
N PRO A 218 3.13 1.92 23.10
CA PRO A 218 4.16 1.25 23.86
C PRO A 218 4.26 -0.25 23.54
N LEU A 219 5.46 -0.82 23.58
CA LEU A 219 5.70 -2.24 23.30
C LEU A 219 4.76 -3.18 24.08
N ALA A 220 4.50 -2.90 25.35
CA ALA A 220 3.61 -3.72 26.18
C ALA A 220 2.19 -3.79 25.59
N ALA A 221 1.64 -2.67 25.13
CA ALA A 221 0.32 -2.65 24.48
C ALA A 221 0.32 -3.43 23.14
N GLY A 222 1.41 -3.35 22.37
CA GLY A 222 1.61 -4.14 21.16
C GLY A 222 1.64 -5.66 21.45
N LEU A 223 2.36 -6.07 22.49
CA LEU A 223 2.40 -7.48 22.93
C LEU A 223 1.04 -7.99 23.43
N ASP A 224 0.27 -7.14 24.11
CA ASP A 224 -1.12 -7.49 24.52
C ASP A 224 -2.04 -7.65 23.30
N LEU A 225 -1.87 -6.82 22.27
CA LEU A 225 -2.60 -6.94 21.01
C LEU A 225 -2.23 -8.24 20.27
N GLU A 226 -0.93 -8.53 20.16
CA GLU A 226 -0.40 -9.75 19.57
C GLU A 226 -0.97 -11.00 20.25
N HIS A 227 -0.94 -11.05 21.59
CA HIS A 227 -1.46 -12.19 22.36
C HIS A 227 -2.94 -12.47 22.09
N ARG A 228 -3.76 -11.42 22.02
CA ARG A 228 -5.18 -11.56 21.66
C ARG A 228 -5.35 -12.07 20.23
N ALA A 229 -4.72 -11.43 19.27
CA ALA A 229 -4.83 -11.82 17.86
C ALA A 229 -4.30 -13.24 17.60
N PHE A 230 -3.21 -13.64 18.29
CA PHE A 230 -2.69 -15.00 18.24
C PHE A 230 -3.72 -16.02 18.77
N SER A 231 -4.40 -15.71 19.86
CA SER A 231 -5.45 -16.60 20.40
C SER A 231 -6.66 -16.67 19.46
N ASP A 232 -7.10 -15.53 18.93
CA ASP A 232 -8.29 -15.43 18.09
C ASP A 232 -8.12 -16.18 16.76
N ILE A 233 -6.91 -16.20 16.19
CA ILE A 233 -6.66 -16.86 14.90
C ILE A 233 -6.84 -18.38 14.98
N PHE A 234 -6.71 -19.01 16.16
CA PHE A 234 -6.96 -20.44 16.33
C PHE A 234 -8.43 -20.84 16.18
N ALA A 235 -9.36 -19.86 16.14
CA ALA A 235 -10.77 -20.11 15.84
C ALA A 235 -11.05 -20.29 14.34
N THR A 236 -10.05 -20.06 13.46
CA THR A 236 -10.21 -20.17 12.00
C THR A 236 -10.04 -21.62 11.51
N ALA A 237 -10.75 -21.96 10.42
CA ALA A 237 -10.58 -23.25 9.76
C ALA A 237 -9.17 -23.42 9.18
N ASP A 238 -8.56 -22.33 8.69
CA ASP A 238 -7.20 -22.33 8.16
C ASP A 238 -6.16 -22.65 9.23
N ALA A 239 -6.33 -22.17 10.48
CA ALA A 239 -5.42 -22.52 11.58
C ALA A 239 -5.53 -24.02 11.94
N ALA A 240 -6.75 -24.56 12.00
CA ALA A 240 -6.98 -25.98 12.26
C ALA A 240 -6.33 -26.85 11.16
N GLU A 241 -6.53 -26.49 9.89
CA GLU A 241 -5.91 -27.15 8.74
C GLU A 241 -4.38 -27.06 8.77
N GLY A 242 -3.85 -25.88 9.07
CA GLY A 242 -2.40 -25.65 9.15
C GLY A 242 -1.72 -26.55 10.21
N VAL A 243 -2.30 -26.62 11.41
CA VAL A 243 -1.80 -27.47 12.51
C VAL A 243 -1.90 -28.95 12.12
N ARG A 244 -3.07 -29.39 11.61
CA ARG A 244 -3.27 -30.78 11.19
C ARG A 244 -2.25 -31.19 10.13
N SER A 245 -2.15 -30.42 9.05
CA SER A 245 -1.23 -30.70 7.92
C SER A 245 0.23 -30.73 8.37
N PHE A 246 0.61 -29.81 9.27
CA PHE A 246 1.98 -29.79 9.80
C PHE A 246 2.33 -31.07 10.58
N LEU A 247 1.40 -31.57 11.43
CA LEU A 247 1.62 -32.80 12.21
C LEU A 247 1.68 -34.04 11.33
N GLU A 248 0.93 -34.07 10.21
CA GLU A 248 0.87 -35.23 9.30
C GLU A 248 2.00 -35.22 8.27
N HIS A 249 2.39 -34.04 7.76
CA HIS A 249 3.23 -33.92 6.56
C HIS A 249 4.43 -32.98 6.70
N GLY A 250 4.52 -32.21 7.82
CA GLY A 250 5.52 -31.14 8.00
C GLY A 250 5.08 -29.82 7.35
N PRO A 251 5.98 -28.82 7.31
CA PRO A 251 5.66 -27.46 6.84
C PRO A 251 5.40 -27.41 5.34
N GLY A 252 4.52 -26.48 4.92
CA GLY A 252 4.29 -26.14 3.51
C GLY A 252 3.31 -27.03 2.75
N HIS A 253 2.60 -27.93 3.44
CA HIS A 253 1.65 -28.87 2.81
C HIS A 253 0.17 -28.49 3.02
N ALA A 254 -0.11 -27.50 3.87
CA ALA A 254 -1.48 -27.04 4.13
C ALA A 254 -2.08 -26.33 2.90
N THR A 255 -3.39 -26.52 2.69
CA THR A 255 -4.16 -25.78 1.71
C THR A 255 -5.15 -24.87 2.43
N PHE A 256 -4.93 -23.56 2.33
CA PHE A 256 -5.73 -22.56 3.01
C PHE A 256 -6.89 -22.06 2.15
N ARG A 257 -8.02 -21.73 2.78
CA ARG A 257 -9.25 -21.30 2.11
C ARG A 257 -9.62 -19.85 2.41
N GLY A 258 -9.00 -19.24 3.40
CA GLY A 258 -9.22 -17.84 3.79
C GLY A 258 -10.39 -17.63 4.75
N HIS A 259 -10.70 -18.59 5.60
CA HIS A 259 -11.77 -18.50 6.61
C HIS A 259 -11.48 -19.32 7.87
#